data_e5e9f523e0e0b80804fdda904417d262
#
_entry.id   e5e9f523e0e0b80804fdda904417d262
#
_cell.length_a   1.000
_cell.length_b   1.000
_cell.length_c   1.000
_cell.angle_alpha   90.00
_cell.angle_beta   90.00
_cell.angle_gamma   90.00
#
_symmetry.space_group_name_H-M   'P 1'
#
loop_
_entity.id
_entity.type
_entity.pdbx_description
1 polymer ?
#
loop_
_entity_poly.entity_id
_entity_poly.type
_entity_poly.pdbx_seq_one_letter_code
_entity_poly.pdbx_strand_id
1 'polypeptide(L)'
;MAIHRYLQQQMVLRKLQLLVDVKTEAISTIDRLVQILKKYPSIIQNKNIKIVLSGNAPPDSTFKNYPDFIWFDGRLNKNYTTSELSKIALISEDYYKVIGYKFIWPLDSVSIDKAKQFIDKVHQLGKPVRLWASPDKPAAWEQFMQWGVDLINTDKINDLADFIIQRNDCEYFKPSNK
;
A
#
# COMPACT_ATOMS: atom_id res chain seq x y z
N MET A 1 -8.08 31.70 11.95
CA MET A 1 -9.00 30.65 12.45
C MET A 1 -9.57 29.72 11.37
N ALA A 2 -9.96 30.18 10.19
CA ALA A 2 -10.53 29.33 9.12
C ALA A 2 -9.55 28.31 8.55
N ILE A 3 -8.31 28.70 8.27
CA ILE A 3 -7.26 27.83 7.70
C ILE A 3 -6.90 26.69 8.67
N HIS A 4 -6.84 26.95 9.97
CA HIS A 4 -6.52 25.92 10.97
C HIS A 4 -7.64 24.86 11.08
N ARG A 5 -8.92 25.28 11.00
CA ARG A 5 -10.06 24.33 10.93
C ARG A 5 -10.07 23.55 9.63
N TYR A 6 -9.75 24.18 8.51
CA TYR A 6 -9.67 23.51 7.21
C TYR A 6 -8.57 22.43 7.20
N LEU A 7 -7.38 22.75 7.71
CA LEU A 7 -6.27 21.81 7.84
C LEU A 7 -6.60 20.67 8.82
N GLN A 8 -7.26 20.95 9.94
CA GLN A 8 -7.73 19.91 10.87
C GLN A 8 -8.80 19.03 10.24
N GLN A 9 -9.77 19.57 9.48
CA GLN A 9 -10.76 18.77 8.76
C GLN A 9 -10.11 17.89 7.68
N GLN A 10 -9.11 18.37 6.96
CA GLN A 10 -8.36 17.57 5.97
C GLN A 10 -7.54 16.48 6.65
N MET A 11 -6.98 16.72 7.84
CA MET A 11 -6.29 15.68 8.63
C MET A 11 -7.23 14.58 9.14
N VAL A 12 -8.47 14.92 9.49
CA VAL A 12 -9.48 13.95 9.95
C VAL A 12 -9.95 13.01 8.82
N LEU A 13 -9.87 13.46 7.56
CA LEU A 13 -10.31 12.68 6.39
C LEU A 13 -9.18 11.80 5.78
N ARG A 14 -7.94 11.96 6.21
CA ARG A 14 -6.82 11.18 5.66
C ARG A 14 -6.86 9.74 6.16
N LYS A 15 -6.91 8.79 5.24
CA LYS A 15 -6.77 7.36 5.55
C LYS A 15 -5.29 7.07 5.79
N LEU A 16 -4.97 6.54 6.96
CA LEU A 16 -3.64 6.04 7.30
C LEU A 16 -3.59 4.53 7.10
N GLN A 17 -2.61 4.05 6.37
CA GLN A 17 -2.30 2.63 6.27
C GLN A 17 -0.97 2.36 6.97
N LEU A 18 -1.03 1.74 8.16
CA LEU A 18 0.15 1.30 8.88
C LEU A 18 0.55 -0.08 8.36
N LEU A 19 1.64 -0.14 7.59
CA LEU A 19 2.20 -1.40 7.10
C LEU A 19 3.18 -1.97 8.14
N VAL A 20 2.88 -3.16 8.66
CA VAL A 20 3.72 -3.88 9.62
C VAL A 20 4.36 -5.08 8.92
N ASP A 21 5.68 -5.06 8.79
CA ASP A 21 6.44 -6.13 8.12
C ASP A 21 6.82 -7.22 9.12
N VAL A 22 6.15 -8.36 9.04
CA VAL A 22 6.36 -9.52 9.93
C VAL A 22 7.55 -10.35 9.45
N LYS A 23 8.63 -10.36 10.24
CA LYS A 23 9.89 -11.05 9.92
C LYS A 23 10.06 -12.40 10.62
N THR A 24 9.27 -12.66 11.64
CA THR A 24 9.33 -13.87 12.48
C THR A 24 8.19 -14.83 12.15
N GLU A 25 7.96 -15.87 12.97
CA GLU A 25 6.82 -16.76 12.80
C GLU A 25 5.50 -15.96 12.82
N ALA A 26 4.65 -16.21 11.83
CA ALA A 26 3.52 -15.34 11.53
C ALA A 26 2.47 -15.34 12.64
N ILE A 27 1.98 -16.53 13.03
CA ILE A 27 0.80 -16.65 13.89
C ILE A 27 1.06 -16.04 15.26
N SER A 28 2.13 -16.47 15.94
CA SER A 28 2.47 -15.98 17.29
C SER A 28 2.78 -14.49 17.31
N THR A 29 3.44 -14.00 16.25
CA THR A 29 3.78 -12.59 16.13
C THR A 29 2.54 -11.73 15.94
N ILE A 30 1.62 -12.15 15.08
CA ILE A 30 0.36 -11.43 14.83
C ILE A 30 -0.53 -11.47 16.07
N ASP A 31 -0.64 -12.61 16.73
CA ASP A 31 -1.42 -12.74 17.98
C ASP A 31 -0.88 -11.79 19.06
N ARG A 32 0.43 -11.70 19.19
CA ARG A 32 1.05 -10.75 20.12
C ARG A 32 0.78 -9.30 19.72
N LEU A 33 0.88 -8.98 18.45
CA LEU A 33 0.54 -7.65 17.91
C LEU A 33 -0.90 -7.28 18.21
N VAL A 34 -1.85 -8.19 17.96
CA VAL A 34 -3.28 -7.99 18.25
C VAL A 34 -3.51 -7.72 19.74
N GLN A 35 -2.84 -8.47 20.64
CA GLN A 35 -2.93 -8.23 22.09
C GLN A 35 -2.43 -6.83 22.47
N ILE A 36 -1.33 -6.37 21.85
CA ILE A 36 -0.79 -5.02 22.08
C ILE A 36 -1.76 -3.96 21.56
N LEU A 37 -2.25 -4.11 20.33
CA LEU A 37 -3.14 -3.14 19.69
C LEU A 37 -4.47 -2.97 20.43
N LYS A 38 -4.99 -4.02 21.03
CA LYS A 38 -6.20 -3.95 21.89
C LYS A 38 -6.07 -2.98 23.07
N LYS A 39 -4.84 -2.64 23.47
CA LYS A 39 -4.58 -1.62 24.50
C LYS A 39 -4.74 -0.18 24.01
N TYR A 40 -4.91 0.00 22.68
CA TYR A 40 -5.02 1.31 22.03
C TYR A 40 -6.35 1.45 21.25
N PRO A 41 -7.48 1.59 21.96
CA PRO A 41 -8.80 1.67 21.33
C PRO A 41 -8.92 2.79 20.30
N SER A 42 -8.27 3.93 20.54
CA SER A 42 -8.25 5.06 19.61
C SER A 42 -7.65 4.74 18.26
N ILE A 43 -6.79 3.73 18.16
CA ILE A 43 -6.20 3.26 16.90
C ILE A 43 -7.12 2.24 16.24
N ILE A 44 -7.50 1.18 16.97
CA ILE A 44 -8.24 0.05 16.38
C ILE A 44 -9.70 0.37 16.04
N GLN A 45 -10.29 1.37 16.69
CA GLN A 45 -11.66 1.84 16.43
C GLN A 45 -11.72 2.95 15.37
N ASN A 46 -10.57 3.51 14.99
CA ASN A 46 -10.53 4.57 13.99
C ASN A 46 -10.64 3.98 12.57
N LYS A 47 -11.79 4.21 11.92
CA LYS A 47 -12.08 3.72 10.56
C LYS A 47 -11.14 4.27 9.47
N ASN A 48 -10.41 5.35 9.79
CA ASN A 48 -9.41 5.93 8.88
C ASN A 48 -8.03 5.27 9.03
N ILE A 49 -7.84 4.36 9.97
CA ILE A 49 -6.58 3.64 10.18
C ILE A 49 -6.77 2.18 9.78
N LYS A 50 -5.95 1.71 8.84
CA LYS A 50 -5.81 0.28 8.53
C LYS A 50 -4.46 -0.22 8.99
N ILE A 51 -4.45 -1.35 9.72
CA ILE A 51 -3.22 -2.04 10.11
C ILE A 51 -3.04 -3.19 9.14
N VAL A 52 -2.04 -3.09 8.28
CA VAL A 52 -1.80 -4.04 7.19
C VAL A 52 -0.55 -4.85 7.49
N LEU A 53 -0.69 -6.16 7.49
CA LEU A 53 0.41 -7.09 7.74
C LEU A 53 1.04 -7.50 6.41
N SER A 54 2.34 -7.32 6.31
CA SER A 54 3.19 -7.73 5.18
C SER A 54 4.29 -8.68 5.67
N GLY A 55 5.08 -9.26 4.76
CA GLY A 55 6.10 -10.24 5.10
C GLY A 55 5.52 -11.63 5.34
N ASN A 56 5.89 -12.26 6.47
CA ASN A 56 5.36 -13.56 6.83
C ASN A 56 3.88 -13.47 7.22
N ALA A 57 3.04 -14.27 6.57
CA ALA A 57 1.59 -14.28 6.78
C ALA A 57 1.10 -15.69 7.11
N PRO A 58 0.01 -15.83 7.89
CA PRO A 58 -0.64 -17.12 8.09
C PRO A 58 -1.32 -17.58 6.80
N PRO A 59 -1.82 -18.84 6.73
CA PRO A 59 -2.58 -19.32 5.58
C PRO A 59 -3.74 -18.36 5.22
N ASP A 60 -3.90 -18.04 3.94
CA ASP A 60 -4.90 -17.08 3.45
C ASP A 60 -6.32 -17.40 3.92
N SER A 61 -6.67 -18.70 3.99
CA SER A 61 -7.96 -19.20 4.46
C SER A 61 -8.29 -18.81 5.92
N THR A 62 -7.27 -18.40 6.70
CA THR A 62 -7.42 -18.00 8.10
C THR A 62 -7.59 -16.49 8.28
N PHE A 63 -7.43 -15.68 7.24
CA PHE A 63 -7.50 -14.22 7.32
C PHE A 63 -8.79 -13.70 7.95
N LYS A 64 -9.91 -14.36 7.68
CA LYS A 64 -11.22 -14.03 8.27
C LYS A 64 -11.30 -14.18 9.80
N ASN A 65 -10.37 -14.95 10.40
CA ASN A 65 -10.35 -15.20 11.84
C ASN A 65 -9.69 -14.06 12.63
N TYR A 66 -9.00 -13.15 11.94
CA TYR A 66 -8.36 -11.99 12.55
C TYR A 66 -9.35 -10.82 12.71
N PRO A 67 -9.17 -9.97 13.74
CA PRO A 67 -10.03 -8.82 14.00
C PRO A 67 -10.19 -7.90 12.78
N ASP A 68 -11.28 -7.14 12.72
CA ASP A 68 -11.60 -6.27 11.57
C ASP A 68 -10.58 -5.17 11.32
N PHE A 69 -9.83 -4.77 12.34
CA PHE A 69 -8.76 -3.77 12.17
C PHE A 69 -7.47 -4.36 11.59
N ILE A 70 -7.34 -5.68 11.45
CA ILE A 70 -6.21 -6.36 10.81
C ILE A 70 -6.54 -6.65 9.35
N TRP A 71 -5.63 -6.26 8.49
CA TRP A 71 -5.66 -6.45 7.04
C TRP A 71 -4.34 -7.08 6.59
N PHE A 72 -4.31 -7.60 5.37
CA PHE A 72 -3.14 -8.28 4.82
C PHE A 72 -2.68 -7.64 3.52
N ASP A 73 -1.37 -7.69 3.28
CA ASP A 73 -0.72 -7.38 2.02
C ASP A 73 -0.77 -8.62 1.11
N GLY A 74 -1.56 -8.54 0.06
CA GLY A 74 -1.78 -9.65 -0.86
C GLY A 74 -0.72 -9.76 -1.96
N ARG A 75 -0.85 -10.84 -2.75
CA ARG A 75 0.00 -11.12 -3.92
C ARG A 75 -0.87 -11.49 -5.12
N LEU A 76 -0.56 -10.96 -6.31
CA LEU A 76 -1.36 -11.19 -7.51
C LEU A 76 -1.30 -12.64 -8.02
N ASN A 77 -0.25 -13.38 -7.69
CA ASN A 77 -0.08 -14.78 -8.09
C ASN A 77 -0.89 -15.79 -7.24
N LYS A 78 -1.71 -15.30 -6.31
CA LYS A 78 -2.60 -16.12 -5.48
C LYS A 78 -4.05 -16.00 -5.96
N ASN A 79 -4.80 -17.08 -5.84
CA ASN A 79 -6.23 -17.11 -6.11
C ASN A 79 -6.99 -16.95 -4.78
N TYR A 80 -7.48 -15.76 -4.52
CA TYR A 80 -8.25 -15.46 -3.32
C TYR A 80 -9.74 -15.73 -3.54
N THR A 81 -10.38 -16.37 -2.58
CA THR A 81 -11.84 -16.35 -2.47
C THR A 81 -12.33 -14.94 -2.15
N THR A 82 -13.62 -14.66 -2.35
CA THR A 82 -14.23 -13.36 -1.98
C THR A 82 -13.98 -13.01 -0.51
N SER A 83 -14.07 -14.00 0.39
CA SER A 83 -13.82 -13.81 1.82
C SER A 83 -12.37 -13.45 2.13
N GLU A 84 -11.40 -14.11 1.50
CA GLU A 84 -9.98 -13.80 1.66
C GLU A 84 -9.66 -12.41 1.07
N LEU A 85 -10.15 -12.14 -0.14
CA LEU A 85 -9.96 -10.85 -0.80
C LEU A 85 -10.52 -9.69 0.03
N SER A 86 -11.62 -9.90 0.77
CA SER A 86 -12.18 -8.87 1.65
C SER A 86 -11.25 -8.43 2.77
N LYS A 87 -10.27 -9.26 3.15
CA LYS A 87 -9.24 -8.97 4.17
C LYS A 87 -7.92 -8.47 3.57
N ILE A 88 -7.80 -8.42 2.24
CA ILE A 88 -6.64 -7.83 1.55
C ILE A 88 -6.83 -6.32 1.45
N ALA A 89 -5.85 -5.56 1.96
CA ALA A 89 -5.87 -4.10 1.91
C ALA A 89 -5.25 -3.55 0.62
N LEU A 90 -4.21 -4.20 0.14
CA LEU A 90 -3.45 -3.86 -1.06
C LEU A 90 -2.82 -5.11 -1.67
N ILE A 91 -2.36 -5.02 -2.90
CA ILE A 91 -1.49 -6.04 -3.53
C ILE A 91 -0.12 -5.42 -3.75
N SER A 92 0.91 -6.08 -3.28
CA SER A 92 2.28 -5.64 -3.53
C SER A 92 3.14 -6.70 -4.21
N GLU A 93 4.18 -6.26 -4.92
CA GLU A 93 5.18 -7.15 -5.52
C GLU A 93 6.54 -6.44 -5.60
N ASP A 94 7.60 -7.23 -5.75
CA ASP A 94 8.93 -6.76 -6.08
C ASP A 94 8.92 -6.10 -7.46
N TYR A 95 9.34 -4.83 -7.50
CA TYR A 95 9.41 -4.06 -8.74
C TYR A 95 10.21 -4.78 -9.84
N TYR A 96 11.39 -5.30 -9.50
CA TYR A 96 12.26 -5.97 -10.48
C TYR A 96 11.66 -7.27 -11.00
N LYS A 97 10.93 -7.99 -10.16
CA LYS A 97 10.18 -9.18 -10.58
C LYS A 97 9.06 -8.81 -11.56
N VAL A 98 8.35 -7.72 -11.32
CA VAL A 98 7.28 -7.24 -12.20
C VAL A 98 7.81 -6.86 -13.58
N ILE A 99 8.93 -6.13 -13.66
CA ILE A 99 9.54 -5.70 -14.93
C ILE A 99 10.41 -6.77 -15.60
N GLY A 100 10.63 -7.93 -14.97
CA GLY A 100 11.44 -9.03 -15.52
C GLY A 100 12.93 -8.94 -15.21
N TYR A 101 13.30 -8.44 -14.02
CA TYR A 101 14.67 -8.37 -13.49
C TYR A 101 15.65 -7.56 -14.34
N LYS A 102 15.17 -6.53 -15.04
CA LYS A 102 16.02 -5.61 -15.81
C LYS A 102 16.44 -4.43 -14.94
N PHE A 103 17.74 -4.20 -14.83
CA PHE A 103 18.34 -3.10 -14.05
C PHE A 103 18.70 -1.89 -14.92
N ILE A 104 18.11 -1.80 -16.12
CA ILE A 104 18.42 -0.74 -17.10
C ILE A 104 17.38 0.38 -16.96
N TRP A 105 17.85 1.60 -16.93
CA TRP A 105 17.01 2.79 -16.96
C TRP A 105 17.49 3.74 -18.08
N PRO A 106 16.61 4.25 -18.95
CA PRO A 106 15.15 4.04 -18.98
C PRO A 106 14.75 2.61 -19.34
N LEU A 107 13.55 2.18 -18.92
CA LEU A 107 13.02 0.86 -19.22
C LEU A 107 12.65 0.72 -20.70
N ASP A 108 12.77 -0.48 -21.22
CA ASP A 108 12.24 -0.83 -22.53
C ASP A 108 10.69 -0.98 -22.51
N SER A 109 10.08 -0.96 -23.69
CA SER A 109 8.61 -1.06 -23.82
C SER A 109 8.07 -2.34 -23.22
N VAL A 110 8.75 -3.46 -23.33
CA VAL A 110 8.32 -4.77 -22.79
C VAL A 110 8.24 -4.73 -21.27
N SER A 111 9.21 -4.11 -20.60
CA SER A 111 9.22 -3.96 -19.14
C SER A 111 8.11 -3.02 -18.66
N ILE A 112 7.87 -1.94 -19.40
CA ILE A 112 6.78 -0.99 -19.16
C ILE A 112 5.42 -1.70 -19.29
N ASP A 113 5.23 -2.47 -20.34
CA ASP A 113 3.96 -3.20 -20.57
C ASP A 113 3.70 -4.23 -19.48
N LYS A 114 4.73 -4.96 -19.01
CA LYS A 114 4.60 -5.87 -17.87
C LYS A 114 4.15 -5.15 -16.60
N ALA A 115 4.75 -3.99 -16.30
CA ALA A 115 4.38 -3.21 -15.12
C ALA A 115 2.93 -2.74 -15.21
N LYS A 116 2.51 -2.18 -16.34
CA LYS A 116 1.13 -1.74 -16.56
C LYS A 116 0.14 -2.89 -16.46
N GLN A 117 0.41 -4.03 -17.10
CA GLN A 117 -0.43 -5.22 -17.00
C GLN A 117 -0.58 -5.73 -15.56
N PHE A 118 0.49 -5.68 -14.76
CA PHE A 118 0.42 -6.02 -13.34
C PHE A 118 -0.52 -5.07 -12.60
N ILE A 119 -0.34 -3.77 -12.78
CA ILE A 119 -1.14 -2.71 -12.14
C ILE A 119 -2.62 -2.85 -12.52
N ASP A 120 -2.91 -2.99 -13.82
CA ASP A 120 -4.29 -3.15 -14.31
C ASP A 120 -4.99 -4.38 -13.70
N LYS A 121 -4.29 -5.51 -13.61
CA LYS A 121 -4.82 -6.73 -12.99
C LYS A 121 -5.13 -6.53 -11.51
N VAL A 122 -4.29 -5.80 -10.78
CA VAL A 122 -4.54 -5.49 -9.36
C VAL A 122 -5.73 -4.56 -9.22
N HIS A 123 -5.84 -3.53 -10.07
CA HIS A 123 -6.97 -2.62 -10.09
C HIS A 123 -8.29 -3.32 -10.44
N GLN A 124 -8.27 -4.32 -11.33
CA GLN A 124 -9.45 -5.16 -11.62
C GLN A 124 -9.95 -5.93 -10.40
N LEU A 125 -9.07 -6.23 -9.43
CA LEU A 125 -9.46 -6.80 -8.13
C LEU A 125 -9.99 -5.73 -7.14
N GLY A 126 -10.05 -4.45 -7.55
CA GLY A 126 -10.42 -3.33 -6.68
C GLY A 126 -9.41 -3.07 -5.56
N LYS A 127 -8.12 -3.34 -5.78
CA LYS A 127 -7.08 -3.19 -4.76
C LYS A 127 -6.02 -2.15 -5.17
N PRO A 128 -5.49 -1.39 -4.18
CA PRO A 128 -4.33 -0.53 -4.41
C PRO A 128 -3.06 -1.35 -4.70
N VAL A 129 -2.19 -0.76 -5.52
CA VAL A 129 -0.88 -1.32 -5.90
C VAL A 129 0.25 -0.68 -5.09
N ARG A 130 1.18 -1.51 -4.61
CA ARG A 130 2.47 -1.10 -4.07
C ARG A 130 3.58 -1.90 -4.74
N LEU A 131 4.62 -1.21 -5.25
CA LEU A 131 5.85 -1.85 -5.75
C LEU A 131 6.99 -1.56 -4.76
N TRP A 132 7.53 -2.62 -4.13
CA TRP A 132 8.68 -2.50 -3.23
C TRP A 132 10.00 -2.82 -3.95
N ALA A 133 11.14 -2.56 -3.31
CA ALA A 133 12.48 -2.63 -3.89
C ALA A 133 12.64 -1.80 -5.18
N SER A 134 11.83 -0.78 -5.35
CA SER A 134 11.83 0.07 -6.55
C SER A 134 12.93 1.13 -6.48
N PRO A 135 13.39 1.66 -7.64
CA PRO A 135 14.35 2.76 -7.66
C PRO A 135 13.81 3.99 -6.94
N ASP A 136 14.57 4.51 -5.99
CA ASP A 136 14.17 5.62 -5.11
C ASP A 136 14.75 6.95 -5.62
N LYS A 137 14.17 7.46 -6.71
CA LYS A 137 14.58 8.68 -7.41
C LYS A 137 13.42 9.35 -8.16
N PRO A 138 13.48 10.68 -8.40
CA PRO A 138 12.40 11.44 -9.02
C PRO A 138 11.86 10.87 -10.32
N ALA A 139 12.73 10.44 -11.24
CA ALA A 139 12.32 9.87 -12.52
C ALA A 139 11.52 8.55 -12.35
N ALA A 140 11.81 7.75 -11.32
CA ALA A 140 11.05 6.54 -11.03
C ALA A 140 9.71 6.87 -10.36
N TRP A 141 9.68 7.80 -9.42
CA TRP A 141 8.44 8.26 -8.77
C TRP A 141 7.46 8.83 -9.79
N GLU A 142 7.98 9.67 -10.73
CA GLU A 142 7.21 10.20 -11.86
C GLU A 142 6.56 9.07 -12.66
N GLN A 143 7.35 8.07 -13.01
CA GLN A 143 6.88 6.95 -13.81
C GLN A 143 5.85 6.11 -13.07
N PHE A 144 6.02 5.87 -11.75
CA PHE A 144 5.04 5.14 -10.95
C PHE A 144 3.71 5.89 -10.87
N MET A 145 3.74 7.21 -10.71
CA MET A 145 2.54 8.04 -10.75
C MET A 145 1.83 7.93 -12.12
N GLN A 146 2.59 8.01 -13.21
CA GLN A 146 2.03 7.87 -14.57
C GLN A 146 1.44 6.48 -14.84
N TRP A 147 1.97 5.44 -14.20
CA TRP A 147 1.43 4.09 -14.32
C TRP A 147 0.22 3.83 -13.43
N GLY A 148 -0.07 4.71 -12.49
CA GLY A 148 -1.17 4.55 -11.53
C GLY A 148 -0.81 3.66 -10.34
N VAL A 149 0.46 3.61 -9.93
CA VAL A 149 0.86 2.98 -8.66
C VAL A 149 0.28 3.81 -7.51
N ASP A 150 -0.52 3.19 -6.65
CA ASP A 150 -1.26 3.90 -5.58
C ASP A 150 -0.39 4.23 -4.37
N LEU A 151 0.61 3.39 -4.09
CA LEU A 151 1.47 3.51 -2.91
C LEU A 151 2.94 3.44 -3.34
N ILE A 152 3.59 4.59 -3.43
CA ILE A 152 5.01 4.69 -3.77
C ILE A 152 5.84 4.29 -2.56
N ASN A 153 6.71 3.27 -2.73
CA ASN A 153 7.67 2.88 -1.72
C ASN A 153 8.91 3.76 -1.80
N THR A 154 9.35 4.33 -0.67
CA THR A 154 10.53 5.17 -0.59
C THR A 154 11.18 5.07 0.78
N ASP A 155 12.51 5.12 0.82
CA ASP A 155 13.31 5.35 2.04
C ASP A 155 13.68 6.85 2.16
N LYS A 156 13.36 7.66 1.12
CA LYS A 156 13.63 9.10 1.02
C LYS A 156 12.36 9.92 1.18
N ILE A 157 11.73 9.81 2.34
CA ILE A 157 10.38 10.38 2.59
C ILE A 157 10.32 11.88 2.31
N ASN A 158 11.33 12.64 2.76
CA ASN A 158 11.38 14.10 2.54
C ASN A 158 11.56 14.45 1.06
N ASP A 159 12.48 13.74 0.36
CA ASP A 159 12.74 13.97 -1.05
C ASP A 159 11.48 13.69 -1.90
N LEU A 160 10.75 12.60 -1.59
CA LEU A 160 9.49 12.29 -2.26
C LEU A 160 8.41 13.34 -1.94
N ALA A 161 8.33 13.79 -0.68
CA ALA A 161 7.37 14.82 -0.29
C ALA A 161 7.63 16.13 -1.05
N ASP A 162 8.88 16.58 -1.11
CA ASP A 162 9.29 17.78 -1.84
C ASP A 162 9.01 17.65 -3.34
N PHE A 163 9.31 16.48 -3.92
CA PHE A 163 9.01 16.19 -5.32
C PHE A 163 7.50 16.30 -5.62
N ILE A 164 6.63 15.74 -4.77
CA ILE A 164 5.17 15.81 -4.94
C ILE A 164 4.67 17.26 -4.80
N ILE A 165 5.20 18.04 -3.83
CA ILE A 165 4.81 19.44 -3.61
C ILE A 165 5.20 20.30 -4.81
N GLN A 166 6.41 20.12 -5.34
CA GLN A 166 6.92 20.89 -6.50
C GLN A 166 6.13 20.64 -7.78
N ARG A 167 5.56 19.47 -7.95
CA ARG A 167 4.71 19.15 -9.11
C ARG A 167 3.38 19.88 -9.12
N ASN A 168 2.96 20.53 -8.04
CA ASN A 168 1.60 21.07 -7.86
C ASN A 168 0.48 20.03 -8.06
N ASP A 169 0.82 18.74 -8.03
CA ASP A 169 -0.12 17.64 -8.18
C ASP A 169 -0.83 17.35 -6.86
N CYS A 170 -1.47 18.39 -6.27
CA CYS A 170 -2.42 18.19 -5.17
C CYS A 170 -3.58 17.24 -5.56
N GLU A 171 -3.69 16.83 -6.81
CA GLU A 171 -4.68 15.87 -7.29
C GLU A 171 -4.48 14.46 -6.74
N TYR A 172 -3.25 14.05 -6.45
CA TYR A 172 -2.98 12.75 -5.83
C TYR A 172 -3.57 12.59 -4.42
N PHE A 173 -3.91 13.71 -3.79
CA PHE A 173 -4.54 13.74 -2.46
C PHE A 173 -6.02 14.12 -2.48
N LYS A 174 -6.65 14.24 -3.65
CA LYS A 174 -8.10 14.42 -3.72
C LYS A 174 -8.75 13.10 -3.29
N PRO A 175 -9.68 13.11 -2.31
CA PRO A 175 -10.48 11.93 -2.02
C PRO A 175 -11.22 11.54 -3.29
N SER A 176 -11.12 10.28 -3.70
CA SER A 176 -11.93 9.72 -4.76
C SER A 176 -13.41 9.91 -4.37
N ASN A 177 -14.07 10.89 -4.96
CA ASN A 177 -15.51 10.99 -4.95
C ASN A 177 -16.05 9.81 -5.78
N LYS A 178 -16.32 8.69 -5.14
CA LYS A 178 -17.25 7.65 -5.56
C LYS A 178 -17.81 6.97 -4.33
#